data_c4aaebe1935089db82b7d5a5937b3846
#
_entry.id   c4aaebe1935089db82b7d5a5937b3846
#
_cell.length_a   1.000
_cell.length_b   1.000
_cell.length_c   1.000
_cell.angle_alpha   90.00
_cell.angle_beta   90.00
_cell.angle_gamma   90.00
#
_symmetry.space_group_name_H-M   'P 1'
#
loop_
_entity.id
_entity.type
_entity.pdbx_description
1 polymer ?
#
loop_
_entity_poly.entity_id
_entity_poly.type
_entity_poly.pdbx_seq_one_letter_code
_entity_poly.pdbx_strand_id
1 'polypeptide(L)'
;MNEESNVLEKEIELHQREVGDLLGDAPNWLIHTGSNLLYGVLALFLTGATFINYPDVVRGTILIEDIANTEWITVNSTGQIETLFAENDSFVKRGDTIAVIQNPAELNDVRKFIGMLTNVEHYYRTNDPELIRRFPFDLSMGEMTDAYENFTRAVRNCLIYDDHNYFEQRNEFLLKEIRILKREPARNELAILKAERELFELSVSHQLEIQKNRQQLELAYEVMVNSLLSWESKYLIRSQREGRIVLGEVRTLTRMMNKGDTIGTVISNNDVEFVARMNLEQEKIAGIKTGNPVNIRLAKYPEHTYGRLIGKVSSITFVPYNKLYVVDITFPDLLRTTSKKEISYELGLRGDAEIITSNRSVLSRIFNPVYALWSKNKIEINND
;
A
#
# COMPACT_ATOMS: atom_id res chain seq x y z
N MET A 1 -4.18 93.31 -54.66
CA MET A 1 -3.86 92.27 -53.69
C MET A 1 -5.08 91.84 -52.89
N ASN A 2 -6.28 92.33 -53.15
CA ASN A 2 -7.51 91.91 -52.43
C ASN A 2 -8.50 91.06 -53.26
N GLU A 3 -8.30 90.92 -54.59
CA GLU A 3 -9.19 90.06 -55.39
C GLU A 3 -8.76 88.62 -55.51
N GLU A 4 -7.46 88.32 -55.48
CA GLU A 4 -6.96 86.96 -55.53
C GLU A 4 -7.17 86.19 -54.25
N SER A 5 -7.17 86.85 -53.07
CA SER A 5 -7.42 86.20 -51.81
C SER A 5 -8.93 85.84 -51.66
N ASN A 6 -9.80 86.62 -52.25
CA ASN A 6 -11.27 86.35 -52.22
C ASN A 6 -11.67 85.18 -53.14
N VAL A 7 -10.90 84.95 -54.21
CA VAL A 7 -11.15 83.83 -55.14
C VAL A 7 -10.65 82.53 -54.53
N LEU A 8 -9.50 82.54 -53.85
CA LEU A 8 -8.97 81.40 -53.15
C LEU A 8 -9.83 80.97 -51.95
N GLU A 9 -10.34 81.95 -51.18
CA GLU A 9 -11.30 81.64 -50.10
C GLU A 9 -12.59 80.99 -50.59
N LYS A 10 -13.08 81.46 -51.71
CA LYS A 10 -14.30 80.98 -52.37
C LYS A 10 -14.11 79.58 -52.99
N GLU A 11 -12.95 79.30 -53.56
CA GLU A 11 -12.60 77.92 -54.02
C GLU A 11 -12.41 76.95 -52.88
N ILE A 12 -11.82 77.36 -51.77
CA ILE A 12 -11.68 76.51 -50.56
C ILE A 12 -13.05 76.22 -49.93
N GLU A 13 -13.96 77.22 -49.84
CA GLU A 13 -15.34 77.03 -49.39
C GLU A 13 -16.16 76.11 -50.31
N LEU A 14 -15.97 76.21 -51.64
CA LEU A 14 -16.64 75.36 -52.63
C LEU A 14 -16.14 73.91 -52.49
N HIS A 15 -14.82 73.68 -52.34
CA HIS A 15 -14.26 72.37 -52.13
C HIS A 15 -14.66 71.73 -50.78
N GLN A 16 -14.82 72.56 -49.73
CA GLN A 16 -15.34 72.05 -48.46
C GLN A 16 -16.82 71.70 -48.54
N ARG A 17 -17.61 72.38 -49.33
CA ARG A 17 -19.03 72.04 -49.56
C ARG A 17 -19.18 70.77 -50.40
N GLU A 18 -18.41 70.63 -51.46
CA GLU A 18 -18.44 69.41 -52.31
C GLU A 18 -17.95 68.18 -51.58
N VAL A 19 -16.95 68.35 -50.70
CA VAL A 19 -16.49 67.22 -49.83
C VAL A 19 -17.52 66.90 -48.72
N GLY A 20 -18.21 67.95 -48.22
CA GLY A 20 -19.30 67.74 -47.25
C GLY A 20 -20.52 67.05 -47.86
N ASP A 21 -20.85 67.33 -49.11
CA ASP A 21 -21.97 66.68 -49.83
C ASP A 21 -21.62 65.24 -50.27
N LEU A 22 -20.35 64.95 -50.54
CA LEU A 22 -19.88 63.58 -50.83
C LEU A 22 -19.76 62.72 -49.60
N LEU A 23 -19.52 63.30 -48.43
CA LEU A 23 -19.49 62.61 -47.15
C LEU A 23 -20.85 62.54 -46.42
N GLY A 24 -21.92 62.86 -47.13
CA GLY A 24 -23.33 62.89 -46.69
C GLY A 24 -23.48 62.71 -45.16
N ASP A 25 -23.89 63.75 -44.45
CA ASP A 25 -24.17 63.69 -43.02
C ASP A 25 -25.03 62.46 -42.73
N ALA A 26 -24.46 61.51 -42.13
CA ALA A 26 -25.21 60.31 -41.76
C ALA A 26 -26.44 60.73 -40.97
N PRO A 27 -27.65 60.33 -41.38
CA PRO A 27 -28.87 60.80 -40.74
C PRO A 27 -28.80 60.52 -39.23
N ASN A 28 -29.04 61.55 -38.42
CA ASN A 28 -28.91 61.56 -36.98
C ASN A 28 -29.65 60.35 -36.28
N TRP A 29 -30.77 59.91 -36.90
CA TRP A 29 -31.52 58.76 -36.46
C TRP A 29 -30.74 57.48 -36.66
N LEU A 30 -29.95 57.34 -37.74
CA LEU A 30 -29.15 56.16 -38.03
C LEU A 30 -27.98 56.01 -37.02
N ILE A 31 -27.36 57.13 -36.64
CA ILE A 31 -26.31 57.16 -35.64
C ILE A 31 -26.85 56.80 -34.27
N HIS A 32 -27.98 57.40 -33.84
CA HIS A 32 -28.58 57.13 -32.55
C HIS A 32 -29.25 55.76 -32.47
N THR A 33 -29.98 55.35 -33.50
CA THR A 33 -30.66 54.05 -33.52
C THR A 33 -29.65 52.91 -33.76
N GLY A 34 -28.66 53.12 -34.66
CA GLY A 34 -27.59 52.14 -34.91
C GLY A 34 -26.68 51.95 -33.72
N SER A 35 -26.29 53.03 -33.03
CA SER A 35 -25.48 52.90 -31.80
C SER A 35 -26.25 52.22 -30.65
N ASN A 36 -27.56 52.59 -30.49
CA ASN A 36 -28.38 51.88 -29.47
C ASN A 36 -28.59 50.43 -29.80
N LEU A 37 -28.77 50.05 -31.06
CA LEU A 37 -28.82 48.67 -31.50
C LEU A 37 -27.49 47.95 -31.21
N LEU A 38 -26.37 48.61 -31.54
CA LEU A 38 -25.02 48.05 -31.27
C LEU A 38 -24.81 47.82 -29.76
N TYR A 39 -25.17 48.82 -28.93
CA TYR A 39 -25.11 48.66 -27.47
C TYR A 39 -26.05 47.55 -26.97
N GLY A 40 -27.25 47.43 -27.55
CA GLY A 40 -28.19 46.37 -27.23
C GLY A 40 -27.62 44.97 -27.55
N VAL A 41 -27.04 44.83 -28.75
CA VAL A 41 -26.37 43.57 -29.16
C VAL A 41 -25.14 43.26 -28.28
N LEU A 42 -24.33 44.30 -27.99
CA LEU A 42 -23.18 44.14 -27.10
C LEU A 42 -23.60 43.75 -25.69
N ALA A 43 -24.65 44.38 -25.13
CA ALA A 43 -25.19 44.04 -23.83
C ALA A 43 -25.76 42.61 -23.79
N LEU A 44 -26.45 42.18 -24.86
CA LEU A 44 -26.95 40.83 -25.01
C LEU A 44 -25.79 39.81 -25.07
N PHE A 45 -24.74 40.12 -25.82
CA PHE A 45 -23.54 39.29 -25.92
C PHE A 45 -22.80 39.17 -24.58
N LEU A 46 -22.61 40.31 -23.89
CA LEU A 46 -21.98 40.31 -22.55
C LEU A 46 -22.82 39.56 -21.55
N THR A 47 -24.13 39.70 -21.58
CA THR A 47 -25.03 38.94 -20.70
C THR A 47 -24.97 37.44 -21.02
N GLY A 48 -25.01 37.09 -22.32
CA GLY A 48 -24.81 35.68 -22.74
C GLY A 48 -23.48 35.10 -22.33
N ALA A 49 -22.41 35.87 -22.40
CA ALA A 49 -21.06 35.45 -21.99
C ALA A 49 -20.93 35.16 -20.47
N THR A 50 -21.84 35.68 -19.64
CA THR A 50 -21.87 35.32 -18.19
C THR A 50 -22.39 33.91 -17.95
N PHE A 51 -23.28 33.41 -18.79
CA PHE A 51 -23.89 32.07 -18.64
C PHE A 51 -23.02 30.97 -19.25
N ILE A 52 -22.11 31.32 -20.15
CA ILE A 52 -21.22 30.34 -20.76
C ILE A 52 -20.00 30.14 -19.86
N ASN A 53 -19.95 28.98 -19.20
CA ASN A 53 -18.81 28.57 -18.37
C ASN A 53 -17.87 27.69 -19.18
N TYR A 54 -16.58 28.00 -19.13
CA TYR A 54 -15.52 27.17 -19.72
C TYR A 54 -14.58 26.68 -18.63
N PRO A 55 -14.45 25.36 -18.43
CA PRO A 55 -13.62 24.82 -17.37
C PRO A 55 -12.13 24.99 -17.70
N ASP A 56 -11.35 25.40 -16.70
CA ASP A 56 -9.89 25.30 -16.75
C ASP A 56 -9.52 23.85 -16.43
N VAL A 57 -8.74 23.22 -17.29
CA VAL A 57 -8.37 21.81 -17.16
C VAL A 57 -6.86 21.63 -17.11
N VAL A 58 -6.41 20.77 -16.21
CA VAL A 58 -5.03 20.26 -16.17
C VAL A 58 -5.01 18.87 -16.76
N ARG A 59 -4.14 18.67 -17.76
CA ARG A 59 -4.02 17.39 -18.47
C ARG A 59 -2.77 16.65 -18.04
N GLY A 60 -2.88 15.31 -17.95
CA GLY A 60 -1.76 14.43 -17.70
C GLY A 60 -2.11 12.98 -17.99
N THR A 61 -1.07 12.15 -18.07
CA THR A 61 -1.24 10.71 -18.22
C THR A 61 -1.45 10.07 -16.85
N ILE A 62 -2.30 9.04 -16.83
CA ILE A 62 -2.61 8.28 -15.62
C ILE A 62 -2.27 6.81 -15.79
N LEU A 63 -1.98 6.19 -14.65
CA LEU A 63 -1.95 4.75 -14.48
C LEU A 63 -3.05 4.37 -13.48
N ILE A 64 -3.93 3.45 -13.86
CA ILE A 64 -4.95 2.92 -12.95
C ILE A 64 -4.36 1.72 -12.23
N GLU A 65 -4.37 1.79 -10.90
CA GLU A 65 -3.90 0.75 -10.00
C GLU A 65 -5.05 0.31 -9.10
N ASP A 66 -5.09 -0.97 -8.81
CA ASP A 66 -5.94 -1.51 -7.76
C ASP A 66 -5.15 -1.50 -6.46
N ILE A 67 -5.37 -0.47 -5.63
CA ILE A 67 -4.59 -0.28 -4.38
C ILE A 67 -5.07 -1.24 -3.28
N ALA A 68 -6.34 -1.54 -3.24
CA ALA A 68 -6.89 -2.38 -2.18
C ALA A 68 -6.49 -3.84 -2.35
N ASN A 69 -6.24 -4.28 -3.58
CA ASN A 69 -6.24 -5.70 -3.92
C ASN A 69 -4.98 -6.20 -4.63
N THR A 70 -3.99 -5.37 -4.86
CA THR A 70 -2.75 -5.77 -5.51
C THR A 70 -1.63 -5.91 -4.49
N GLU A 71 -1.15 -7.15 -4.29
CA GLU A 71 0.04 -7.45 -3.51
C GLU A 71 1.19 -7.80 -4.45
N TRP A 72 2.27 -7.06 -4.37
CA TRP A 72 3.51 -7.40 -5.08
C TRP A 72 4.29 -8.44 -4.29
N ILE A 73 4.48 -9.60 -4.90
CA ILE A 73 5.26 -10.68 -4.30
C ILE A 73 6.73 -10.46 -4.62
N THR A 74 7.47 -10.05 -3.59
CA THR A 74 8.91 -9.74 -3.70
C THR A 74 9.78 -10.77 -3.01
N VAL A 75 11.01 -10.92 -3.50
CA VAL A 75 12.03 -11.79 -2.93
C VAL A 75 12.61 -11.17 -1.66
N ASN A 76 12.64 -11.91 -0.56
CA ASN A 76 13.11 -11.43 0.74
C ASN A 76 14.63 -11.56 0.93
N SER A 77 15.28 -12.47 0.19
CA SER A 77 16.74 -12.67 0.22
C SER A 77 17.27 -12.99 -1.18
N THR A 78 18.53 -12.64 -1.43
CA THR A 78 19.19 -12.98 -2.70
C THR A 78 19.46 -14.49 -2.77
N GLY A 79 19.06 -15.13 -3.87
CA GLY A 79 19.26 -16.57 -4.09
C GLY A 79 18.52 -17.06 -5.33
N GLN A 80 18.62 -18.35 -5.62
CA GLN A 80 17.83 -19.02 -6.65
C GLN A 80 16.49 -19.48 -6.06
N ILE A 81 15.46 -19.51 -6.88
CA ILE A 81 14.19 -20.15 -6.49
C ILE A 81 14.39 -21.66 -6.58
N GLU A 82 14.31 -22.34 -5.45
CA GLU A 82 14.42 -23.79 -5.36
C GLU A 82 13.12 -24.47 -5.82
N THR A 83 12.00 -23.98 -5.30
CA THR A 83 10.68 -24.54 -5.61
C THR A 83 9.67 -23.40 -5.76
N LEU A 84 8.86 -23.48 -6.81
CA LEU A 84 7.70 -22.64 -7.03
C LEU A 84 6.44 -23.51 -6.88
N PHE A 85 5.60 -23.20 -5.88
CA PHE A 85 4.38 -23.96 -5.57
C PHE A 85 3.16 -23.42 -6.27
N ALA A 86 3.14 -22.11 -6.54
CA ALA A 86 2.01 -21.49 -7.20
C ALA A 86 2.14 -21.55 -8.71
N GLU A 87 1.05 -21.90 -9.39
CA GLU A 87 0.94 -21.83 -10.83
C GLU A 87 0.39 -20.46 -11.26
N ASN A 88 0.76 -20.02 -12.45
CA ASN A 88 0.25 -18.76 -12.99
C ASN A 88 -1.27 -18.80 -13.14
N ASP A 89 -1.95 -17.74 -12.73
CA ASP A 89 -3.42 -17.60 -12.72
C ASP A 89 -4.14 -18.53 -11.72
N SER A 90 -3.43 -19.20 -10.81
CA SER A 90 -4.02 -20.01 -9.74
C SER A 90 -4.53 -19.14 -8.59
N PHE A 91 -5.49 -19.66 -7.81
CA PHE A 91 -5.96 -19.01 -6.59
C PHE A 91 -5.08 -19.39 -5.43
N VAL A 92 -4.59 -18.38 -4.68
CA VAL A 92 -3.80 -18.52 -3.46
C VAL A 92 -4.53 -17.92 -2.28
N LYS A 93 -4.37 -18.52 -1.11
CA LYS A 93 -4.90 -18.01 0.17
C LYS A 93 -3.85 -17.21 0.90
N ARG A 94 -4.29 -16.38 1.83
CA ARG A 94 -3.38 -15.72 2.75
C ARG A 94 -2.56 -16.74 3.54
N GLY A 95 -1.23 -16.59 3.52
CA GLY A 95 -0.27 -17.48 4.19
C GLY A 95 0.24 -18.63 3.31
N ASP A 96 -0.35 -18.88 2.14
CA ASP A 96 0.14 -19.90 1.22
C ASP A 96 1.58 -19.59 0.79
N THR A 97 2.41 -20.62 0.77
CA THR A 97 3.79 -20.50 0.29
C THR A 97 3.78 -20.51 -1.23
N ILE A 98 4.23 -19.43 -1.83
CA ILE A 98 4.32 -19.24 -3.28
C ILE A 98 5.60 -19.83 -3.83
N ALA A 99 6.73 -19.53 -3.18
CA ALA A 99 8.05 -20.03 -3.57
C ALA A 99 8.98 -20.20 -2.38
N VAL A 100 10.02 -20.99 -2.57
CA VAL A 100 11.12 -21.17 -1.61
C VAL A 100 12.43 -20.81 -2.29
N ILE A 101 13.21 -19.98 -1.62
CA ILE A 101 14.56 -19.63 -2.03
C ILE A 101 15.49 -20.73 -1.56
N GLN A 102 16.45 -21.12 -2.38
CA GLN A 102 17.47 -22.10 -2.08
C GLN A 102 18.17 -21.78 -0.76
N ASN A 103 18.20 -22.75 0.15
CA ASN A 103 18.76 -22.60 1.47
C ASN A 103 19.34 -23.95 1.97
N PRO A 104 20.19 -23.96 3.00
CA PRO A 104 20.85 -25.18 3.47
C PRO A 104 19.94 -26.10 4.31
N ALA A 105 18.73 -25.71 4.68
CA ALA A 105 17.79 -26.55 5.43
C ALA A 105 16.97 -27.43 4.50
N GLU A 106 16.73 -28.67 4.91
CA GLU A 106 15.82 -29.58 4.20
C GLU A 106 14.36 -29.23 4.50
N LEU A 107 13.61 -28.79 3.49
CA LEU A 107 12.23 -28.31 3.68
C LEU A 107 11.30 -29.34 4.34
N ASN A 108 11.48 -30.63 4.01
CA ASN A 108 10.68 -31.70 4.62
C ASN A 108 10.98 -31.87 6.10
N ASP A 109 12.23 -31.69 6.50
CA ASP A 109 12.64 -31.78 7.88
C ASP A 109 12.15 -30.60 8.71
N VAL A 110 12.18 -29.36 8.12
CA VAL A 110 11.55 -28.20 8.74
C VAL A 110 10.04 -28.40 8.93
N ARG A 111 9.33 -29.00 7.96
CA ARG A 111 7.90 -29.32 8.10
C ARG A 111 7.64 -30.34 9.19
N LYS A 112 8.45 -31.40 9.29
CA LYS A 112 8.35 -32.39 10.39
C LYS A 112 8.52 -31.72 11.74
N PHE A 113 9.54 -30.84 11.84
CA PHE A 113 9.79 -30.08 13.06
C PHE A 113 8.59 -29.21 13.45
N ILE A 114 8.05 -28.41 12.52
CA ILE A 114 6.87 -27.57 12.77
C ILE A 114 5.68 -28.40 13.26
N GLY A 115 5.45 -29.60 12.68
CA GLY A 115 4.40 -30.51 13.11
C GLY A 115 4.56 -31.00 14.55
N MET A 116 5.78 -31.04 15.07
CA MET A 116 6.05 -31.45 16.45
C MET A 116 5.99 -30.33 17.49
N LEU A 117 6.06 -29.05 17.06
CA LEU A 117 6.01 -27.89 17.97
C LEU A 117 4.73 -27.88 18.84
N THR A 118 3.60 -28.25 18.25
CA THR A 118 2.31 -28.34 18.97
C THR A 118 2.37 -29.36 20.09
N ASN A 119 3.05 -30.48 19.89
CA ASN A 119 3.21 -31.49 20.92
C ASN A 119 4.08 -30.98 22.08
N VAL A 120 5.15 -30.25 21.78
CA VAL A 120 5.99 -29.61 22.79
C VAL A 120 5.22 -28.55 23.59
N GLU A 121 4.42 -27.74 22.93
CA GLU A 121 3.54 -26.77 23.59
C GLU A 121 2.53 -27.48 24.52
N HIS A 122 1.99 -28.60 24.09
CA HIS A 122 1.09 -29.40 24.89
C HIS A 122 1.79 -30.05 26.12
N TYR A 123 3.06 -30.48 25.92
CA TYR A 123 3.90 -30.96 27.03
C TYR A 123 4.07 -29.90 28.13
N TYR A 124 4.25 -28.65 27.80
CA TYR A 124 4.32 -27.57 28.81
C TYR A 124 3.08 -27.46 29.67
N ARG A 125 1.91 -27.79 29.12
CA ARG A 125 0.62 -27.67 29.84
C ARG A 125 0.31 -28.88 30.66
N THR A 126 0.64 -30.08 30.14
CA THR A 126 0.21 -31.36 30.72
C THR A 126 1.31 -32.12 31.47
N ASN A 127 2.57 -31.78 31.18
CA ASN A 127 3.76 -32.52 31.68
C ASN A 127 3.75 -34.02 31.29
N ASP A 128 3.13 -34.36 30.13
CA ASP A 128 3.04 -35.70 29.61
C ASP A 128 4.24 -36.01 28.70
N PRO A 129 5.25 -36.83 29.12
CA PRO A 129 6.44 -37.09 28.35
C PRO A 129 6.19 -37.85 27.04
N GLU A 130 5.06 -38.57 26.92
CA GLU A 130 4.71 -39.27 25.69
C GLU A 130 4.56 -38.33 24.48
N LEU A 131 4.19 -37.07 24.72
CA LEU A 131 4.05 -36.06 23.68
C LEU A 131 5.38 -35.70 23.00
N ILE A 132 6.49 -35.77 23.74
CA ILE A 132 7.82 -35.42 23.23
C ILE A 132 8.72 -36.63 23.00
N ARG A 133 8.28 -37.86 23.39
CA ARG A 133 9.06 -39.11 23.26
C ARG A 133 9.40 -39.43 21.80
N ARG A 134 8.53 -39.06 20.84
CA ARG A 134 8.74 -39.29 19.41
C ARG A 134 9.36 -38.10 18.69
N PHE A 135 9.98 -37.19 19.45
CA PHE A 135 10.60 -36.00 18.85
C PHE A 135 11.79 -36.43 17.96
N PRO A 136 11.89 -35.95 16.71
CA PRO A 136 13.00 -36.24 15.81
C PRO A 136 14.26 -35.49 16.26
N PHE A 137 15.40 -36.19 16.31
CA PHE A 137 16.67 -35.61 16.77
C PHE A 137 17.75 -35.48 15.71
N ASP A 138 17.43 -35.78 14.45
CA ASP A 138 18.37 -35.91 13.33
C ASP A 138 17.91 -35.11 12.09
N LEU A 139 17.22 -33.98 12.30
CA LEU A 139 16.74 -33.16 11.20
C LEU A 139 17.83 -32.22 10.69
N SER A 140 17.83 -32.02 9.37
CA SER A 140 18.71 -31.06 8.68
C SER A 140 18.10 -29.66 8.69
N MET A 141 18.52 -28.82 9.64
CA MET A 141 17.92 -27.51 9.89
C MET A 141 18.71 -26.33 9.31
N GLY A 142 19.81 -26.59 8.58
CA GLY A 142 20.59 -25.55 7.91
C GLY A 142 21.07 -24.45 8.85
N GLU A 143 20.73 -23.19 8.59
CA GLU A 143 21.11 -22.04 9.43
C GLU A 143 20.53 -22.11 10.86
N MET A 144 19.50 -22.92 11.09
CA MET A 144 18.85 -23.11 12.39
C MET A 144 19.48 -24.23 13.23
N THR A 145 20.56 -24.90 12.77
CA THR A 145 21.14 -26.08 13.40
C THR A 145 21.50 -25.82 14.85
N ASP A 146 22.17 -24.72 15.18
CA ASP A 146 22.58 -24.42 16.56
C ASP A 146 21.37 -24.25 17.50
N ALA A 147 20.33 -23.58 17.06
CA ALA A 147 19.09 -23.42 17.83
C ALA A 147 18.38 -24.77 18.01
N TYR A 148 18.34 -25.59 16.96
CA TYR A 148 17.75 -26.90 16.96
C TYR A 148 18.51 -27.88 17.90
N GLU A 149 19.84 -27.90 17.88
CA GLU A 149 20.65 -28.72 18.78
C GLU A 149 20.46 -28.34 20.25
N ASN A 150 20.39 -27.05 20.57
CA ASN A 150 20.09 -26.58 21.92
C ASN A 150 18.70 -27.00 22.36
N PHE A 151 17.72 -26.90 21.47
CA PHE A 151 16.35 -27.29 21.73
C PHE A 151 16.23 -28.81 21.94
N THR A 152 16.82 -29.61 21.05
CA THR A 152 16.81 -31.08 21.17
C THR A 152 17.51 -31.58 22.43
N ARG A 153 18.59 -30.90 22.86
CA ARG A 153 19.27 -31.16 24.12
C ARG A 153 18.35 -30.95 25.32
N ALA A 154 17.59 -29.84 25.32
CA ALA A 154 16.64 -29.56 26.39
C ALA A 154 15.49 -30.58 26.43
N VAL A 155 14.97 -31.00 25.23
CA VAL A 155 13.97 -32.09 25.14
C VAL A 155 14.52 -33.40 25.71
N ARG A 156 15.74 -33.77 25.34
CA ARG A 156 16.38 -34.99 25.89
C ARG A 156 16.54 -34.95 27.40
N ASN A 157 16.92 -33.80 27.95
CA ASN A 157 17.07 -33.66 29.41
C ASN A 157 15.74 -33.89 30.12
N CYS A 158 14.62 -33.40 29.58
CA CYS A 158 13.30 -33.70 30.11
C CYS A 158 12.99 -35.21 30.04
N LEU A 159 13.20 -35.85 28.87
CA LEU A 159 12.93 -37.29 28.70
C LEU A 159 13.81 -38.19 29.59
N ILE A 160 15.11 -37.89 29.69
CA ILE A 160 16.02 -38.67 30.55
C ILE A 160 15.60 -38.57 31.99
N TYR A 161 15.16 -37.40 32.43
CA TYR A 161 14.71 -37.21 33.82
C TYR A 161 13.42 -37.99 34.10
N ASP A 162 12.47 -38.02 33.18
CA ASP A 162 11.21 -38.77 33.31
C ASP A 162 11.44 -40.30 33.22
N ASP A 163 12.33 -40.78 32.33
CA ASP A 163 12.57 -42.22 32.14
C ASP A 163 13.34 -42.86 33.28
N HIS A 164 14.18 -42.13 34.00
CA HIS A 164 15.07 -42.73 35.02
C HIS A 164 14.39 -43.06 36.35
N ASN A 165 13.12 -42.67 36.53
CA ASN A 165 12.28 -43.05 37.68
C ASN A 165 13.02 -43.11 39.06
N TYR A 166 14.22 -42.46 39.15
CA TYR A 166 15.11 -42.48 40.31
C TYR A 166 14.42 -41.88 41.54
N PHE A 167 13.68 -40.79 41.32
CA PHE A 167 12.95 -40.15 42.41
C PHE A 167 11.91 -41.11 43.00
N GLU A 168 11.12 -41.80 42.20
CA GLU A 168 10.06 -42.69 42.65
C GLU A 168 10.65 -43.89 43.41
N GLN A 169 11.72 -44.49 42.89
CA GLN A 169 12.39 -45.58 43.55
C GLN A 169 12.97 -45.16 44.90
N ARG A 170 13.65 -44.01 44.93
CA ARG A 170 14.24 -43.50 46.18
C ARG A 170 13.20 -43.10 47.20
N ASN A 171 12.13 -42.45 46.75
CA ASN A 171 10.98 -42.04 47.54
C ASN A 171 10.30 -43.31 48.19
N GLU A 172 10.05 -44.34 47.39
CA GLU A 172 9.45 -45.57 47.87
C GLU A 172 10.35 -46.25 48.92
N PHE A 173 11.65 -46.21 48.65
CA PHE A 173 12.64 -46.83 49.65
C PHE A 173 12.59 -46.04 50.96
N LEU A 174 12.67 -44.74 50.96
CA LEU A 174 12.63 -43.92 52.17
C LEU A 174 11.28 -44.05 52.91
N LEU A 175 10.18 -44.15 52.20
CA LEU A 175 8.86 -44.35 52.81
C LEU A 175 8.77 -45.74 53.49
N LYS A 176 9.38 -46.80 52.91
CA LYS A 176 9.46 -48.09 53.51
C LYS A 176 10.35 -48.08 54.79
N GLU A 177 11.47 -47.40 54.73
CA GLU A 177 12.39 -47.24 55.87
C GLU A 177 11.70 -46.52 57.03
N ILE A 178 11.05 -45.37 56.76
CA ILE A 178 10.28 -44.62 57.78
C ILE A 178 9.18 -45.48 58.37
N ARG A 179 8.49 -46.34 57.60
CA ARG A 179 7.43 -47.20 58.05
C ARG A 179 7.99 -48.30 59.03
N ILE A 180 9.20 -48.84 58.76
CA ILE A 180 9.84 -49.78 59.59
C ILE A 180 10.29 -49.12 60.91
N LEU A 181 10.93 -47.97 60.85
CA LEU A 181 11.42 -47.23 62.02
C LEU A 181 10.29 -46.82 62.98
N LYS A 182 9.13 -46.49 62.44
CA LYS A 182 7.90 -46.09 63.21
C LYS A 182 7.27 -47.29 63.98
N ARG A 183 7.76 -48.53 63.88
CA ARG A 183 7.27 -49.64 64.70
C ARG A 183 7.74 -49.51 66.14
N GLU A 184 8.95 -48.92 66.37
CA GLU A 184 9.52 -48.67 67.70
C GLU A 184 9.95 -47.18 67.80
N PRO A 185 9.03 -46.20 67.87
CA PRO A 185 9.32 -44.79 67.70
C PRO A 185 10.22 -44.25 68.81
N ALA A 186 10.04 -44.66 70.05
CA ALA A 186 10.84 -44.20 71.21
C ALA A 186 12.33 -44.55 71.09
N ARG A 187 12.66 -45.63 70.38
CA ARG A 187 14.04 -46.07 70.15
C ARG A 187 14.68 -45.49 68.93
N ASN A 188 13.86 -45.12 67.96
CA ASN A 188 14.29 -44.70 66.61
C ASN A 188 14.00 -43.21 66.28
N GLU A 189 13.68 -42.41 67.27
CA GLU A 189 13.26 -41.04 67.08
C GLU A 189 14.21 -40.20 66.18
N LEU A 190 15.52 -40.25 66.47
CA LEU A 190 16.53 -39.56 65.68
C LEU A 190 16.65 -40.11 64.25
N ALA A 191 16.52 -41.44 64.09
CA ALA A 191 16.55 -42.04 62.75
C ALA A 191 15.33 -41.71 61.91
N ILE A 192 14.16 -41.63 62.53
CA ILE A 192 12.91 -41.20 61.86
C ILE A 192 13.05 -39.74 61.36
N LEU A 193 13.51 -38.83 62.23
CA LEU A 193 13.73 -37.41 61.86
C LEU A 193 14.74 -37.28 60.73
N LYS A 194 15.81 -38.08 60.71
CA LYS A 194 16.78 -38.05 59.58
C LYS A 194 16.17 -38.54 58.26
N ALA A 195 15.43 -39.65 58.30
CA ALA A 195 14.80 -40.21 57.12
C ALA A 195 13.66 -39.26 56.57
N GLU A 196 12.86 -38.63 57.44
CA GLU A 196 11.87 -37.66 57.07
C GLU A 196 12.50 -36.42 56.47
N ARG A 197 13.63 -35.95 57.02
CA ARG A 197 14.39 -34.82 56.42
C ARG A 197 14.94 -35.21 55.05
N GLU A 198 15.52 -36.37 54.85
CA GLU A 198 16.02 -36.88 53.57
C GLU A 198 14.90 -36.96 52.54
N LEU A 199 13.71 -37.44 52.92
CA LEU A 199 12.52 -37.49 52.08
C LEU A 199 12.11 -36.07 51.66
N PHE A 200 12.11 -35.12 52.58
CA PHE A 200 11.81 -33.71 52.26
C PHE A 200 12.84 -33.12 51.31
N GLU A 201 14.14 -33.29 51.60
CA GLU A 201 15.23 -32.78 50.73
C GLU A 201 15.14 -33.40 49.30
N LEU A 202 14.81 -34.70 49.20
CA LEU A 202 14.60 -35.40 47.95
C LEU A 202 13.42 -34.81 47.17
N SER A 203 12.29 -34.52 47.83
CA SER A 203 11.11 -33.93 47.19
C SER A 203 11.37 -32.52 46.68
N VAL A 204 12.08 -31.70 47.45
CA VAL A 204 12.45 -30.34 47.05
C VAL A 204 13.43 -30.39 45.89
N SER A 205 14.49 -31.24 45.94
CA SER A 205 15.45 -31.35 44.82
C SER A 205 14.80 -31.84 43.53
N HIS A 206 13.85 -32.77 43.64
CA HIS A 206 13.07 -33.25 42.49
C HIS A 206 12.26 -32.14 41.84
N GLN A 207 11.53 -31.34 42.63
CA GLN A 207 10.76 -30.20 42.09
C GLN A 207 11.65 -29.14 41.46
N LEU A 208 12.79 -28.84 42.09
CA LEU A 208 13.75 -27.88 41.54
C LEU A 208 14.33 -28.33 40.19
N GLU A 209 14.64 -29.62 40.06
CA GLU A 209 15.21 -30.18 38.82
C GLU A 209 14.15 -30.20 37.68
N ILE A 210 12.89 -30.56 37.99
CA ILE A 210 11.77 -30.43 37.04
C ILE A 210 11.63 -28.98 36.56
N GLN A 211 11.59 -28.05 37.50
CA GLN A 211 11.45 -26.63 37.16
C GLN A 211 12.61 -26.12 36.31
N LYS A 212 13.84 -26.51 36.65
CA LYS A 212 15.05 -26.16 35.90
C LYS A 212 15.01 -26.69 34.44
N ASN A 213 14.71 -28.00 34.27
CA ASN A 213 14.63 -28.62 32.95
C ASN A 213 13.51 -27.98 32.11
N ARG A 214 12.38 -27.68 32.73
CA ARG A 214 11.25 -26.99 32.08
C ARG A 214 11.63 -25.57 31.64
N GLN A 215 12.28 -24.82 32.51
CA GLN A 215 12.75 -23.46 32.17
C GLN A 215 13.79 -23.48 31.03
N GLN A 216 14.72 -24.46 31.07
CA GLN A 216 15.70 -24.63 29.97
C GLN A 216 15.02 -24.96 28.63
N LEU A 217 14.02 -25.84 28.68
CA LEU A 217 13.27 -26.19 27.48
C LEU A 217 12.47 -24.98 26.95
N GLU A 218 11.85 -24.20 27.83
CA GLU A 218 11.11 -22.98 27.46
C GLU A 218 12.01 -21.95 26.75
N LEU A 219 13.17 -21.66 27.33
CA LEU A 219 14.15 -20.77 26.73
C LEU A 219 14.65 -21.28 25.38
N ALA A 220 14.95 -22.58 25.29
CA ALA A 220 15.39 -23.19 24.05
C ALA A 220 14.28 -23.19 22.97
N TYR A 221 13.02 -23.36 23.38
CA TYR A 221 11.85 -23.27 22.50
C TYR A 221 11.72 -21.86 21.92
N GLU A 222 11.78 -20.80 22.74
CA GLU A 222 11.70 -19.43 22.28
C GLU A 222 12.80 -19.10 21.27
N VAL A 223 14.04 -19.50 21.56
CA VAL A 223 15.17 -19.30 20.63
C VAL A 223 14.93 -20.03 19.31
N MET A 224 14.44 -21.26 19.37
CA MET A 224 14.19 -22.08 18.19
C MET A 224 13.04 -21.51 17.34
N VAL A 225 11.94 -21.08 17.97
CA VAL A 225 10.80 -20.46 17.26
C VAL A 225 11.24 -19.15 16.60
N ASN A 226 12.03 -18.33 17.27
CA ASN A 226 12.55 -17.10 16.69
C ASN A 226 13.48 -17.37 15.50
N SER A 227 14.32 -18.40 15.58
CA SER A 227 15.15 -18.84 14.46
C SER A 227 14.32 -19.33 13.28
N LEU A 228 13.26 -20.09 13.56
CA LEU A 228 12.31 -20.57 12.54
C LEU A 228 11.59 -19.41 11.84
N LEU A 229 11.07 -18.45 12.59
CA LEU A 229 10.41 -17.27 12.04
C LEU A 229 11.36 -16.42 11.18
N SER A 230 12.61 -16.29 11.61
CA SER A 230 13.66 -15.61 10.85
C SER A 230 13.97 -16.34 9.55
N TRP A 231 14.10 -17.67 9.60
CA TRP A 231 14.31 -18.51 8.42
C TRP A 231 13.10 -18.44 7.46
N GLU A 232 11.88 -18.56 7.98
CA GLU A 232 10.66 -18.42 7.17
C GLU A 232 10.60 -17.06 6.47
N SER A 233 10.84 -15.98 7.20
CA SER A 233 10.85 -14.62 6.66
C SER A 233 11.91 -14.43 5.58
N LYS A 234 13.05 -15.11 5.68
CA LYS A 234 14.17 -14.98 4.76
C LYS A 234 13.99 -15.82 3.49
N TYR A 235 13.49 -17.04 3.62
CA TYR A 235 13.51 -18.04 2.54
C TYR A 235 12.14 -18.41 1.98
N LEU A 236 11.06 -18.26 2.77
CA LEU A 236 9.72 -18.54 2.28
C LEU A 236 9.08 -17.27 1.75
N ILE A 237 8.61 -17.34 0.52
CA ILE A 237 7.82 -16.28 -0.10
C ILE A 237 6.37 -16.69 0.02
N ARG A 238 5.61 -15.96 0.85
CA ARG A 238 4.20 -16.26 1.14
C ARG A 238 3.29 -15.13 0.68
N SER A 239 2.08 -15.47 0.28
CA SER A 239 1.03 -14.49 0.03
C SER A 239 0.52 -13.90 1.36
N GLN A 240 0.42 -12.58 1.43
CA GLN A 240 -0.19 -11.89 2.57
C GLN A 240 -1.69 -11.70 2.39
N ARG A 241 -2.21 -11.98 1.18
CA ARG A 241 -3.62 -11.84 0.81
C ARG A 241 -4.11 -13.08 0.08
N GLU A 242 -5.42 -13.21 -0.01
CA GLU A 242 -6.05 -14.19 -0.90
C GLU A 242 -6.38 -13.56 -2.26
N GLY A 243 -6.22 -14.32 -3.32
CA GLY A 243 -6.49 -13.83 -4.66
C GLY A 243 -5.90 -14.70 -5.76
N ARG A 244 -5.95 -14.22 -6.99
CA ARG A 244 -5.28 -14.84 -8.13
C ARG A 244 -3.85 -14.34 -8.25
N ILE A 245 -2.92 -15.27 -8.41
CA ILE A 245 -1.51 -14.92 -8.62
C ILE A 245 -1.20 -14.81 -10.11
N VAL A 246 -0.61 -13.68 -10.49
CA VAL A 246 -0.04 -13.46 -11.81
C VAL A 246 1.48 -13.45 -11.65
N LEU A 247 2.12 -14.50 -12.15
CA LEU A 247 3.57 -14.63 -12.13
C LEU A 247 4.20 -13.81 -13.27
N GLY A 248 5.29 -13.11 -12.94
CA GLY A 248 6.09 -12.39 -13.93
C GLY A 248 6.92 -13.31 -14.81
N GLU A 249 8.04 -12.79 -15.31
CA GLU A 249 8.97 -13.57 -16.19
C GLU A 249 9.70 -14.73 -15.47
N VAL A 250 9.38 -15.01 -14.21
CA VAL A 250 10.01 -16.04 -13.37
C VAL A 250 9.49 -17.44 -13.74
N ARG A 251 9.40 -17.74 -15.03
CA ARG A 251 9.01 -19.10 -15.50
C ARG A 251 10.16 -20.11 -15.41
N THR A 252 11.38 -19.67 -15.09
CA THR A 252 12.55 -20.53 -15.04
C THR A 252 13.12 -20.52 -13.62
N LEU A 253 13.05 -21.68 -12.95
CA LEU A 253 13.51 -21.91 -11.57
C LEU A 253 15.01 -21.62 -11.34
N THR A 254 15.80 -21.51 -12.40
CA THR A 254 17.27 -21.36 -12.36
C THR A 254 17.74 -19.91 -12.33
N ARG A 255 16.85 -18.93 -12.29
CA ARG A 255 17.23 -17.52 -12.28
C ARG A 255 17.66 -17.07 -10.88
N MET A 256 18.82 -16.44 -10.80
CA MET A 256 19.24 -15.73 -9.58
C MET A 256 18.35 -14.50 -9.39
N MET A 257 17.75 -14.37 -8.23
CA MET A 257 16.91 -13.25 -7.83
C MET A 257 17.63 -12.45 -6.74
N ASN A 258 17.52 -11.14 -6.81
CA ASN A 258 18.02 -10.25 -5.75
C ASN A 258 16.92 -9.90 -4.78
N LYS A 259 17.29 -9.59 -3.54
CA LYS A 259 16.33 -9.06 -2.55
C LYS A 259 15.61 -7.84 -3.12
N GLY A 260 14.28 -7.87 -3.10
CA GLY A 260 13.40 -6.82 -3.63
C GLY A 260 12.94 -7.06 -5.07
N ASP A 261 13.48 -8.05 -5.80
CA ASP A 261 12.97 -8.41 -7.12
C ASP A 261 11.53 -8.94 -6.99
N THR A 262 10.68 -8.60 -7.97
CA THR A 262 9.28 -9.05 -7.99
C THR A 262 9.16 -10.37 -8.73
N ILE A 263 8.52 -11.36 -8.09
CA ILE A 263 8.20 -12.67 -8.68
C ILE A 263 6.86 -12.62 -9.40
N GLY A 264 5.90 -11.90 -8.85
CA GLY A 264 4.54 -11.83 -9.35
C GLY A 264 3.68 -10.90 -8.53
N THR A 265 2.38 -10.99 -8.75
CA THR A 265 1.39 -10.14 -8.11
C THR A 265 0.18 -10.99 -7.74
N VAL A 266 -0.34 -10.82 -6.53
CA VAL A 266 -1.63 -11.41 -6.14
C VAL A 266 -2.70 -10.33 -6.26
N ILE A 267 -3.74 -10.63 -7.02
CA ILE A 267 -4.90 -9.77 -7.24
C ILE A 267 -6.07 -10.37 -6.49
N SER A 268 -6.54 -9.68 -5.44
CA SER A 268 -7.71 -10.11 -4.66
C SER A 268 -9.01 -9.70 -5.38
N ASN A 269 -10.07 -10.50 -5.24
CA ASN A 269 -11.38 -10.18 -5.80
C ASN A 269 -12.31 -9.47 -4.81
N ASN A 270 -11.86 -9.27 -3.56
CA ASN A 270 -12.67 -8.67 -2.51
C ASN A 270 -12.32 -7.19 -2.37
N ASP A 271 -13.34 -6.31 -2.36
CA ASP A 271 -13.23 -4.86 -2.15
C ASP A 271 -12.31 -4.13 -3.14
N VAL A 272 -12.75 -4.08 -4.40
CA VAL A 272 -12.01 -3.41 -5.48
C VAL A 272 -12.02 -1.89 -5.27
N GLU A 273 -10.87 -1.32 -4.92
CA GLU A 273 -10.68 0.13 -4.85
C GLU A 273 -9.66 0.57 -5.92
N PHE A 274 -10.18 1.03 -7.04
CA PHE A 274 -9.33 1.56 -8.11
C PHE A 274 -8.92 3.00 -7.81
N VAL A 275 -7.64 3.27 -7.98
CA VAL A 275 -7.09 4.61 -7.93
C VAL A 275 -6.31 4.87 -9.21
N ALA A 276 -6.61 5.99 -9.87
CA ALA A 276 -5.78 6.46 -10.97
C ALA A 276 -4.73 7.41 -10.41
N ARG A 277 -3.47 7.13 -10.70
CA ARG A 277 -2.34 7.96 -10.27
C ARG A 277 -1.83 8.79 -11.43
N MET A 278 -1.77 10.12 -11.22
CA MET A 278 -1.27 11.10 -12.18
C MET A 278 -0.02 11.76 -11.63
N ASN A 279 1.07 11.74 -12.39
CA ASN A 279 2.29 12.47 -12.05
C ASN A 279 2.29 13.82 -12.74
N LEU A 280 2.44 14.92 -11.98
CA LEU A 280 2.43 16.29 -12.48
C LEU A 280 3.66 17.05 -12.02
N GLU A 281 4.17 17.89 -12.89
CA GLU A 281 5.20 18.87 -12.58
C GLU A 281 4.64 20.01 -11.70
N GLN A 282 5.50 20.67 -10.94
CA GLN A 282 5.11 21.72 -10.00
C GLN A 282 4.34 22.86 -10.67
N GLU A 283 4.64 23.17 -11.92
CA GLU A 283 3.98 24.24 -12.68
C GLU A 283 2.49 23.94 -12.96
N LYS A 284 2.14 22.66 -13.05
CA LYS A 284 0.77 22.22 -13.39
C LYS A 284 -0.12 21.96 -12.18
N ILE A 285 0.43 22.01 -10.96
CA ILE A 285 -0.35 21.70 -9.74
C ILE A 285 -1.24 22.86 -9.29
N ALA A 286 -0.92 24.09 -9.73
CA ALA A 286 -1.64 25.27 -9.31
C ALA A 286 -3.14 25.17 -9.65
N GLY A 287 -3.99 25.30 -8.65
CA GLY A 287 -5.46 25.25 -8.79
C GLY A 287 -6.08 23.87 -8.63
N ILE A 288 -5.30 22.78 -8.54
CA ILE A 288 -5.84 21.46 -8.23
C ILE A 288 -6.13 21.38 -6.72
N LYS A 289 -7.33 20.88 -6.40
CA LYS A 289 -7.80 20.67 -5.03
C LYS A 289 -8.44 19.30 -4.90
N THR A 290 -8.41 18.75 -3.71
CA THR A 290 -9.16 17.53 -3.37
C THR A 290 -10.65 17.75 -3.66
N GLY A 291 -11.29 16.77 -4.29
CA GLY A 291 -12.68 16.84 -4.74
C GLY A 291 -12.87 17.37 -6.17
N ASN A 292 -11.83 17.89 -6.85
CA ASN A 292 -11.95 18.30 -8.24
C ASN A 292 -12.40 17.12 -9.12
N PRO A 293 -13.38 17.30 -10.00
CA PRO A 293 -13.81 16.25 -10.93
C PRO A 293 -12.74 16.01 -12.00
N VAL A 294 -12.62 14.76 -12.42
CA VAL A 294 -11.63 14.31 -13.40
C VAL A 294 -12.31 13.49 -14.48
N ASN A 295 -12.09 13.86 -15.74
CA ASN A 295 -12.49 13.07 -16.90
C ASN A 295 -11.31 12.26 -17.41
N ILE A 296 -11.50 10.95 -17.54
CA ILE A 296 -10.43 10.00 -17.89
C ILE A 296 -10.79 9.30 -19.19
N ARG A 297 -9.86 9.30 -20.13
CA ARG A 297 -9.90 8.58 -21.40
C ARG A 297 -8.88 7.46 -21.36
N LEU A 298 -9.34 6.22 -21.49
CA LEU A 298 -8.47 5.06 -21.48
C LEU A 298 -7.85 4.83 -22.86
N ALA A 299 -6.55 4.57 -22.91
CA ALA A 299 -5.84 4.34 -24.17
C ALA A 299 -6.36 3.10 -24.93
N LYS A 300 -6.73 2.04 -24.21
CA LYS A 300 -7.24 0.78 -24.80
C LYS A 300 -8.72 0.86 -25.23
N TYR A 301 -9.50 1.79 -24.65
CA TYR A 301 -10.95 1.87 -24.84
C TYR A 301 -11.35 3.20 -25.49
N PRO A 302 -11.56 3.26 -26.83
CA PRO A 302 -11.86 4.50 -27.54
C PRO A 302 -13.10 5.21 -27.00
N GLU A 303 -12.99 6.53 -26.76
CA GLU A 303 -14.02 7.36 -26.13
C GLU A 303 -15.36 7.31 -26.88
N HIS A 304 -15.34 7.31 -28.22
CA HIS A 304 -16.57 7.30 -29.04
C HIS A 304 -17.39 6.00 -28.86
N THR A 305 -16.75 4.90 -28.46
CA THR A 305 -17.41 3.58 -28.29
C THR A 305 -17.72 3.29 -26.82
N TYR A 306 -16.80 3.63 -25.94
CA TYR A 306 -16.87 3.25 -24.52
C TYR A 306 -17.26 4.42 -23.61
N GLY A 307 -17.09 5.68 -24.04
CA GLY A 307 -17.25 6.84 -23.18
C GLY A 307 -15.99 7.14 -22.35
N ARG A 308 -16.15 7.90 -21.28
CA ARG A 308 -15.07 8.26 -20.34
C ARG A 308 -15.37 7.71 -18.94
N LEU A 309 -14.32 7.50 -18.15
CA LEU A 309 -14.45 7.32 -16.71
C LEU A 309 -14.51 8.68 -16.01
N ILE A 310 -15.30 8.76 -14.95
CA ILE A 310 -15.39 9.95 -14.10
C ILE A 310 -14.76 9.61 -12.76
N GLY A 311 -13.77 10.41 -12.37
CA GLY A 311 -13.10 10.33 -11.08
C GLY A 311 -13.17 11.63 -10.30
N LYS A 312 -12.65 11.58 -9.07
CA LYS A 312 -12.44 12.77 -8.21
C LYS A 312 -11.04 12.72 -7.63
N VAL A 313 -10.39 13.87 -7.55
CA VAL A 313 -9.10 13.99 -6.85
C VAL A 313 -9.31 13.65 -5.37
N SER A 314 -8.62 12.62 -4.87
CA SER A 314 -8.64 12.19 -3.46
C SER A 314 -7.49 12.75 -2.66
N SER A 315 -6.28 12.72 -3.22
CA SER A 315 -5.08 13.23 -2.55
C SER A 315 -4.10 13.89 -3.52
N ILE A 316 -3.25 14.76 -2.97
CA ILE A 316 -2.16 15.43 -3.70
C ILE A 316 -0.92 15.32 -2.82
N THR A 317 0.09 14.58 -3.27
CA THR A 317 1.32 14.32 -2.51
C THR A 317 2.53 14.80 -3.29
N PHE A 318 3.41 15.58 -2.63
CA PHE A 318 4.70 15.95 -3.20
C PHE A 318 5.72 14.82 -2.99
N VAL A 319 6.37 14.36 -4.07
CA VAL A 319 7.42 13.35 -4.02
C VAL A 319 8.79 14.01 -4.24
N PRO A 320 9.57 14.27 -3.17
CA PRO A 320 10.80 15.05 -3.26
C PRO A 320 11.86 14.44 -4.19
N TYR A 321 11.95 13.13 -4.23
CA TYR A 321 12.96 12.41 -5.01
C TYR A 321 12.86 12.70 -6.52
N ASN A 322 11.64 12.73 -7.06
CA ASN A 322 11.39 12.97 -8.48
C ASN A 322 10.99 14.41 -8.78
N LYS A 323 10.84 15.27 -7.76
CA LYS A 323 10.33 16.65 -7.87
C LYS A 323 8.97 16.72 -8.56
N LEU A 324 8.15 15.69 -8.43
CA LEU A 324 6.83 15.57 -9.02
C LEU A 324 5.75 15.58 -7.94
N TYR A 325 4.57 16.04 -8.31
CA TYR A 325 3.36 15.84 -7.52
C TYR A 325 2.63 14.61 -8.03
N VAL A 326 2.24 13.75 -7.11
CA VAL A 326 1.37 12.60 -7.37
C VAL A 326 -0.03 13.01 -6.97
N VAL A 327 -0.95 12.94 -7.92
CA VAL A 327 -2.38 13.18 -7.72
C VAL A 327 -3.10 11.85 -7.80
N ASP A 328 -3.68 11.41 -6.69
CA ASP A 328 -4.52 10.21 -6.65
C ASP A 328 -5.97 10.58 -6.95
N ILE A 329 -6.60 9.78 -7.79
CA ILE A 329 -7.96 10.00 -8.30
C ILE A 329 -8.76 8.73 -8.01
N THR A 330 -9.85 8.85 -7.26
CA THR A 330 -10.77 7.75 -6.94
C THR A 330 -11.96 7.74 -7.88
N PHE A 331 -12.59 6.58 -8.04
CA PHE A 331 -13.74 6.35 -8.91
C PHE A 331 -14.99 6.10 -8.07
N PRO A 332 -15.98 7.00 -8.06
CA PRO A 332 -17.23 6.79 -7.29
C PRO A 332 -18.03 5.57 -7.77
N ASP A 333 -18.00 5.30 -9.08
CA ASP A 333 -18.76 4.22 -9.72
C ASP A 333 -17.85 3.10 -10.24
N LEU A 334 -16.76 2.82 -9.54
CA LEU A 334 -15.75 1.86 -10.01
C LEU A 334 -15.27 2.21 -11.45
N LEU A 335 -14.96 1.21 -12.25
CA LEU A 335 -14.54 1.44 -13.65
C LEU A 335 -15.75 1.46 -14.62
N ARG A 336 -16.85 2.11 -14.23
CA ARG A 336 -18.01 2.29 -15.10
C ARG A 336 -17.91 3.61 -15.88
N THR A 337 -18.05 3.54 -17.19
CA THR A 337 -17.96 4.70 -18.08
C THR A 337 -19.26 5.50 -18.14
N THR A 338 -19.19 6.73 -18.69
CA THR A 338 -20.37 7.57 -18.99
C THR A 338 -21.39 6.89 -19.90
N SER A 339 -20.95 5.95 -20.74
CA SER A 339 -21.82 5.13 -21.58
C SER A 339 -22.37 3.87 -20.88
N LYS A 340 -22.24 3.80 -19.51
CA LYS A 340 -22.68 2.68 -18.67
C LYS A 340 -22.02 1.35 -18.97
N LYS A 341 -20.87 1.33 -19.64
CA LYS A 341 -20.09 0.14 -19.88
C LYS A 341 -19.11 -0.09 -18.74
N GLU A 342 -18.99 -1.32 -18.29
CA GLU A 342 -17.99 -1.73 -17.30
C GLU A 342 -16.68 -2.07 -18.03
N ILE A 343 -15.58 -1.55 -17.50
CA ILE A 343 -14.23 -1.79 -18.00
C ILE A 343 -13.59 -2.87 -17.12
N SER A 344 -13.16 -3.95 -17.75
CA SER A 344 -12.36 -4.95 -17.05
C SER A 344 -10.99 -4.37 -16.69
N TYR A 345 -10.63 -4.46 -15.41
CA TYR A 345 -9.31 -4.05 -14.96
C TYR A 345 -8.24 -5.00 -15.49
N GLU A 346 -7.17 -4.42 -16.00
CA GLU A 346 -5.96 -5.14 -16.39
C GLU A 346 -4.76 -4.38 -15.78
N LEU A 347 -3.75 -5.12 -15.36
CA LEU A 347 -2.54 -4.53 -14.80
C LEU A 347 -1.88 -3.60 -15.83
N GLY A 348 -1.59 -2.35 -15.40
CA GLY A 348 -0.99 -1.36 -16.29
C GLY A 348 -1.98 -0.62 -17.19
N LEU A 349 -3.27 -0.58 -16.85
CA LEU A 349 -4.28 0.18 -17.56
C LEU A 349 -3.96 1.69 -17.52
N ARG A 350 -3.69 2.26 -18.69
CA ARG A 350 -3.27 3.66 -18.85
C ARG A 350 -4.30 4.47 -19.60
N GLY A 351 -4.24 5.80 -19.39
CA GLY A 351 -5.08 6.74 -20.07
C GLY A 351 -4.62 8.17 -19.90
N ASP A 352 -5.39 9.09 -20.50
CA ASP A 352 -5.23 10.52 -20.32
C ASP A 352 -6.35 11.05 -19.43
N ALA A 353 -6.01 11.89 -18.47
CA ALA A 353 -6.96 12.50 -17.56
C ALA A 353 -6.94 14.03 -17.65
N GLU A 354 -8.12 14.61 -17.52
CA GLU A 354 -8.36 16.05 -17.49
C GLU A 354 -8.98 16.41 -16.13
N ILE A 355 -8.20 17.05 -15.25
CA ILE A 355 -8.67 17.54 -13.94
C ILE A 355 -9.31 18.92 -14.15
N ILE A 356 -10.55 19.07 -13.75
CA ILE A 356 -11.28 20.34 -13.83
C ILE A 356 -10.98 21.16 -12.58
N THR A 357 -10.19 22.23 -12.72
CA THR A 357 -9.70 23.01 -11.58
C THR A 357 -10.61 24.18 -11.22
N SER A 358 -11.18 24.84 -12.22
CA SER A 358 -12.11 25.93 -12.00
C SER A 358 -13.12 26.04 -13.14
N ASN A 359 -14.32 26.49 -12.78
CA ASN A 359 -15.38 26.76 -13.75
C ASN A 359 -15.58 28.29 -13.82
N ARG A 360 -14.95 28.93 -14.81
CA ARG A 360 -15.01 30.38 -14.97
C ARG A 360 -15.84 30.76 -16.17
N SER A 361 -16.64 31.80 -16.02
CA SER A 361 -17.38 32.34 -17.16
C SER A 361 -16.42 32.97 -18.18
N VAL A 362 -16.79 32.94 -19.46
CA VAL A 362 -16.03 33.57 -20.56
C VAL A 362 -15.80 35.04 -20.26
N LEU A 363 -16.79 35.71 -19.68
CA LEU A 363 -16.69 37.13 -19.30
C LEU A 363 -15.56 37.35 -18.29
N SER A 364 -15.48 36.53 -17.23
CA SER A 364 -14.44 36.66 -16.20
C SER A 364 -13.03 36.46 -16.77
N ARG A 365 -12.90 35.64 -17.80
CA ARG A 365 -11.62 35.34 -18.45
C ARG A 365 -11.11 36.52 -19.30
N ILE A 366 -12.04 37.27 -19.90
CA ILE A 366 -11.72 38.48 -20.68
C ILE A 366 -11.38 39.66 -19.76
N PHE A 367 -12.15 39.85 -18.68
CA PHE A 367 -12.01 41.04 -17.84
C PHE A 367 -10.96 40.88 -16.71
N ASN A 368 -10.66 39.68 -16.20
CA ASN A 368 -9.65 39.53 -15.17
C ASN A 368 -8.24 40.02 -15.52
N PRO A 369 -7.69 39.79 -16.74
CA PRO A 369 -6.42 40.36 -17.14
C PRO A 369 -6.45 41.90 -17.19
N VAL A 370 -7.54 42.48 -17.67
CA VAL A 370 -7.75 43.96 -17.77
C VAL A 370 -7.83 44.55 -16.35
N TYR A 371 -8.56 43.91 -15.46
CA TYR A 371 -8.66 44.33 -14.05
C TYR A 371 -7.32 44.22 -13.31
N ALA A 372 -6.54 43.16 -13.57
CA ALA A 372 -5.22 42.99 -13.02
C ALA A 372 -4.22 44.06 -13.47
N LEU A 373 -4.26 44.47 -14.75
CA LEU A 373 -3.47 45.58 -15.28
C LEU A 373 -3.90 46.92 -14.65
N TRP A 374 -5.20 47.16 -14.50
CA TRP A 374 -5.71 48.37 -13.90
C TRP A 374 -5.40 48.49 -12.40
N SER A 375 -5.44 47.37 -11.65
CA SER A 375 -5.06 47.32 -10.24
C SER A 375 -3.56 47.53 -10.04
N LYS A 376 -2.71 47.05 -10.94
CA LYS A 376 -1.26 47.24 -10.90
C LYS A 376 -0.85 48.70 -11.08
N ASN A 377 -1.49 49.41 -12.02
CA ASN A 377 -1.27 50.84 -12.23
C ASN A 377 -1.74 51.71 -11.06
N LYS A 378 -2.71 51.24 -10.27
CA LYS A 378 -3.20 51.99 -9.11
C LYS A 378 -2.26 51.89 -7.89
N ILE A 379 -1.42 50.84 -7.84
CA ILE A 379 -0.42 50.67 -6.77
C ILE A 379 0.84 51.52 -7.06
N GLU A 380 1.19 51.72 -8.33
CA GLU A 380 2.34 52.59 -8.70
C GLU A 380 2.06 54.09 -8.50
N ILE A 381 0.80 54.53 -8.64
CA ILE A 381 0.41 55.93 -8.45
C ILE A 381 0.31 56.34 -6.96
N ASN A 382 0.22 55.40 -6.04
CA ASN A 382 0.14 55.69 -4.60
C ASN A 382 1.48 55.57 -3.86
N ASN A 383 2.59 55.31 -4.58
CA ASN A 383 3.94 55.20 -4.00
C ASN A 383 4.89 56.33 -4.47
N ASP A 384 4.40 57.32 -5.19
CA ASP A 384 5.04 58.64 -5.44
C ASP A 384 4.28 59.69 -4.57
#